data_09ee34cf4969346edd8ff1e341691e74
#
_entry.id   09ee34cf4969346edd8ff1e341691e74
#
_cell.length_a   1.000
_cell.length_b   1.000
_cell.length_c   1.000
_cell.angle_alpha   90.00
_cell.angle_beta   90.00
_cell.angle_gamma   90.00
#
_symmetry.space_group_name_H-M   'P 1'
#
loop_
_entity.id
_entity.type
_entity.pdbx_description
1 polymer ?
#
loop_
_entity_poly.entity_id
_entity_poly.type
_entity_poly.pdbx_seq_one_letter_code
_entity_poly.pdbx_strand_id
1 'polypeptide(L)'
;PVEDQAPLGFAIAHALDNSAPAVDGIEPELQSKIDVIVQALAGAKKPLIISGTNAGSLEVIQAAANVAKALKGRGADVGITMIARSVNSMGLGIMGGGSLEEALTELETGRADAVVVLENDLHRHASAIRVNAALAKAPLVMVVDHQRTAIMENAHLVLSAASFAESDGTVINNEGRAQRFFQVYDPAYYDSKTVMLESWRWLHSLHSTLLSREVDWTQLDHVIDAVVAKIPELAGIKDAAPDATFRIRGQKLAREPHRYSGRTAMRANISVHEPRQPQDIDTMFTFSMEGNNQPTAHRSQVPFAWAPGWNSPQAWNKFQDEVGGKLRFGDPGVRLFETSENGLDYFTSVPARFQP
;
A
#
# COMPACT_ATOMS: atom_id res chain seq x y z
N PRO A 1 25.68 8.52 -1.86
CA PRO A 1 24.92 8.26 -3.08
C PRO A 1 24.16 6.93 -3.00
N VAL A 2 23.19 6.71 -3.89
CA VAL A 2 22.40 5.46 -3.91
C VAL A 2 23.29 4.29 -4.35
N GLU A 3 24.21 4.56 -5.25
CA GLU A 3 25.16 3.57 -5.79
C GLU A 3 26.05 2.95 -4.70
N ASP A 4 26.36 3.69 -3.65
CA ASP A 4 27.23 3.22 -2.55
C ASP A 4 26.47 2.38 -1.52
N GLN A 5 25.13 2.41 -1.50
CA GLN A 5 24.34 1.78 -0.44
C GLN A 5 24.44 0.25 -0.48
N ALA A 6 24.40 -0.33 -1.65
CA ALA A 6 24.49 -1.79 -1.79
C ALA A 6 25.89 -2.32 -1.44
N PRO A 7 26.99 -1.83 -2.04
CA PRO A 7 28.33 -2.29 -1.66
C PRO A 7 28.64 -2.04 -0.18
N LEU A 8 28.22 -0.90 0.38
CA LEU A 8 28.33 -0.64 1.82
C LEU A 8 27.64 -1.71 2.65
N GLY A 9 26.39 -2.05 2.33
CA GLY A 9 25.61 -3.05 3.08
C GLY A 9 26.22 -4.46 2.96
N PHE A 10 26.66 -4.87 1.77
CA PHE A 10 27.35 -6.16 1.59
C PHE A 10 28.66 -6.20 2.37
N ALA A 11 29.47 -5.14 2.34
CA ALA A 11 30.71 -5.07 3.08
C ALA A 11 30.51 -5.11 4.61
N ILE A 12 29.46 -4.45 5.12
CA ILE A 12 29.05 -4.55 6.53
C ILE A 12 28.68 -6.00 6.88
N ALA A 13 27.91 -6.67 6.01
CA ALA A 13 27.53 -8.07 6.24
C ALA A 13 28.76 -8.99 6.31
N HIS A 14 29.71 -8.83 5.39
CA HIS A 14 30.97 -9.61 5.38
C HIS A 14 31.82 -9.32 6.59
N ALA A 15 31.95 -8.06 7.03
CA ALA A 15 32.70 -7.70 8.22
C ALA A 15 32.05 -8.21 9.53
N LEU A 16 30.73 -8.38 9.54
CA LEU A 16 30.02 -9.02 10.66
C LEU A 16 30.12 -10.53 10.64
N ASP A 17 30.12 -11.15 9.47
CA ASP A 17 30.19 -12.59 9.27
C ASP A 17 31.03 -12.91 8.01
N ASN A 18 32.19 -13.46 8.17
CA ASN A 18 33.13 -13.79 7.06
C ASN A 18 32.55 -14.83 6.08
N SER A 19 31.47 -15.52 6.42
CA SER A 19 30.79 -16.44 5.50
C SER A 19 29.89 -15.70 4.51
N ALA A 20 29.58 -14.42 4.77
CA ALA A 20 28.89 -13.58 3.80
C ALA A 20 29.83 -13.25 2.61
N PRO A 21 29.29 -13.11 1.39
CA PRO A 21 30.09 -12.78 0.22
C PRO A 21 30.89 -11.48 0.39
N ALA A 22 32.16 -11.49 0.00
CA ALA A 22 33.03 -10.32 0.06
C ALA A 22 32.71 -9.29 -1.04
N VAL A 23 33.14 -8.06 -0.81
CA VAL A 23 33.01 -6.93 -1.75
C VAL A 23 34.39 -6.33 -1.96
N ASP A 24 34.75 -6.06 -3.21
CA ASP A 24 35.97 -5.37 -3.60
C ASP A 24 35.73 -3.88 -3.91
N GLY A 25 36.85 -3.14 -3.97
CA GLY A 25 36.83 -1.75 -4.42
C GLY A 25 36.24 -0.76 -3.43
N ILE A 26 36.20 -1.10 -2.13
CA ILE A 26 35.71 -0.17 -1.10
C ILE A 26 36.75 0.94 -0.88
N GLU A 27 36.36 2.17 -1.12
CA GLU A 27 37.20 3.33 -0.88
C GLU A 27 37.54 3.48 0.62
N PRO A 28 38.78 3.94 0.96
CA PRO A 28 39.24 4.05 2.36
C PRO A 28 38.32 4.88 3.27
N GLU A 29 37.73 5.91 2.74
CA GLU A 29 36.76 6.74 3.48
C GLU A 29 35.49 5.94 3.83
N LEU A 30 35.03 5.13 2.89
CA LEU A 30 33.87 4.28 3.09
C LEU A 30 34.18 3.14 4.06
N GLN A 31 35.38 2.57 3.99
CA GLN A 31 35.87 1.55 4.93
C GLN A 31 35.83 2.05 6.39
N SER A 32 36.25 3.29 6.63
CA SER A 32 36.18 3.88 7.97
C SER A 32 34.77 3.96 8.50
N LYS A 33 33.80 4.26 7.63
CA LYS A 33 32.37 4.28 8.01
C LYS A 33 31.84 2.87 8.28
N ILE A 34 32.26 1.89 7.47
CA ILE A 34 31.92 0.48 7.68
C ILE A 34 32.37 0.02 9.07
N ASP A 35 33.61 0.30 9.44
CA ASP A 35 34.17 -0.13 10.72
C ASP A 35 33.39 0.43 11.92
N VAL A 36 33.00 1.71 11.85
CA VAL A 36 32.18 2.34 12.89
C VAL A 36 30.79 1.69 12.98
N ILE A 37 30.14 1.44 11.83
CA ILE A 37 28.81 0.79 11.78
C ILE A 37 28.88 -0.64 12.29
N VAL A 38 29.88 -1.41 11.86
CA VAL A 38 30.10 -2.79 12.28
C VAL A 38 30.32 -2.87 13.79
N GLN A 39 31.15 -1.99 14.35
CA GLN A 39 31.35 -1.92 15.80
C GLN A 39 30.06 -1.64 16.58
N ALA A 40 29.26 -0.70 16.10
CA ALA A 40 27.97 -0.37 16.70
C ALA A 40 26.96 -1.52 16.63
N LEU A 41 26.85 -2.16 15.47
CA LEU A 41 25.94 -3.28 15.24
C LEU A 41 26.35 -4.54 15.98
N ALA A 42 27.68 -4.84 16.05
CA ALA A 42 28.19 -6.02 16.74
C ALA A 42 27.90 -6.01 18.24
N GLY A 43 27.78 -4.83 18.84
CA GLY A 43 27.41 -4.64 20.26
C GLY A 43 25.90 -4.60 20.52
N ALA A 44 25.07 -4.54 19.48
CA ALA A 44 23.63 -4.37 19.64
C ALA A 44 22.94 -5.70 19.98
N LYS A 45 22.09 -5.70 21.00
CA LYS A 45 21.30 -6.88 21.38
C LYS A 45 20.04 -7.06 20.55
N LYS A 46 19.41 -5.95 20.14
CA LYS A 46 18.17 -5.91 19.36
C LYS A 46 18.31 -4.91 18.20
N PRO A 47 19.16 -5.18 17.23
CA PRO A 47 19.29 -4.29 16.08
C PRO A 47 18.04 -4.36 15.20
N LEU A 48 17.66 -3.23 14.63
CA LEU A 48 16.58 -3.14 13.63
C LEU A 48 17.18 -2.68 12.30
N ILE A 49 17.04 -3.49 11.29
CA ILE A 49 17.44 -3.18 9.91
C ILE A 49 16.21 -2.68 9.15
N ILE A 50 16.32 -1.49 8.59
CA ILE A 50 15.25 -0.87 7.79
C ILE A 50 15.78 -0.69 6.36
N SER A 51 15.05 -1.22 5.40
CA SER A 51 15.33 -1.08 3.97
C SER A 51 14.02 -0.99 3.18
N GLY A 52 14.09 -1.01 1.87
CA GLY A 52 12.90 -1.01 1.03
C GLY A 52 13.17 -0.64 -0.41
N THR A 53 12.08 -0.40 -1.15
CA THR A 53 12.12 -0.18 -2.59
C THR A 53 12.43 1.27 -3.00
N ASN A 54 12.63 2.18 -2.04
CA ASN A 54 12.82 3.62 -2.34
C ASN A 54 14.09 3.92 -3.16
N ALA A 55 15.14 3.11 -2.98
CA ALA A 55 16.37 3.26 -3.74
C ALA A 55 16.25 2.75 -5.19
N GLY A 56 15.15 2.06 -5.54
CA GLY A 56 14.98 1.44 -6.85
C GLY A 56 16.01 0.34 -7.15
N SER A 57 16.63 -0.24 -6.11
CA SER A 57 17.71 -1.24 -6.23
C SER A 57 17.37 -2.49 -5.43
N LEU A 58 17.29 -3.61 -6.13
CA LEU A 58 17.16 -4.93 -5.51
C LEU A 58 18.40 -5.24 -4.63
N GLU A 59 19.55 -4.80 -5.04
CA GLU A 59 20.82 -5.04 -4.35
C GLU A 59 20.88 -4.40 -2.97
N VAL A 60 20.27 -3.22 -2.80
CA VAL A 60 20.13 -2.57 -1.49
C VAL A 60 19.27 -3.41 -0.54
N ILE A 61 18.20 -4.01 -1.05
CA ILE A 61 17.33 -4.91 -0.27
C ILE A 61 18.10 -6.18 0.12
N GLN A 62 18.81 -6.77 -0.83
CA GLN A 62 19.64 -7.97 -0.60
C GLN A 62 20.76 -7.72 0.40
N ALA A 63 21.45 -6.58 0.28
CA ALA A 63 22.48 -6.18 1.22
C ALA A 63 21.94 -6.02 2.65
N ALA A 64 20.78 -5.39 2.80
CA ALA A 64 20.12 -5.26 4.10
C ALA A 64 19.72 -6.63 4.70
N ALA A 65 19.23 -7.55 3.88
CA ALA A 65 18.94 -8.91 4.30
C ALA A 65 20.22 -9.65 4.75
N ASN A 66 21.34 -9.49 4.04
CA ASN A 66 22.62 -10.07 4.41
C ASN A 66 23.14 -9.52 5.75
N VAL A 67 22.99 -8.21 6.00
CA VAL A 67 23.35 -7.63 7.31
C VAL A 67 22.50 -8.23 8.43
N ALA A 68 21.19 -8.34 8.22
CA ALA A 68 20.30 -8.95 9.22
C ALA A 68 20.67 -10.41 9.49
N LYS A 69 20.98 -11.19 8.44
CA LYS A 69 21.44 -12.57 8.58
C LYS A 69 22.73 -12.67 9.36
N ALA A 70 23.72 -11.83 9.06
CA ALA A 70 25.00 -11.82 9.75
C ALA A 70 24.81 -11.51 11.25
N LEU A 71 23.95 -10.56 11.59
CA LEU A 71 23.62 -10.24 12.99
C LEU A 71 22.88 -11.39 13.69
N LYS A 72 21.95 -12.05 13.01
CA LYS A 72 21.26 -13.25 13.53
C LYS A 72 22.26 -14.37 13.81
N GLY A 73 23.22 -14.60 12.91
CA GLY A 73 24.30 -15.58 13.08
C GLY A 73 25.19 -15.31 14.31
N ARG A 74 25.29 -14.06 14.74
CA ARG A 74 25.99 -13.65 15.96
C ARG A 74 25.14 -13.75 17.24
N GLY A 75 23.89 -14.22 17.14
CA GLY A 75 22.97 -14.39 18.26
C GLY A 75 22.20 -13.12 18.63
N ALA A 76 22.19 -12.09 17.80
CA ALA A 76 21.35 -10.91 18.03
C ALA A 76 19.87 -11.21 17.75
N ASP A 77 18.97 -10.61 18.55
CA ASP A 77 17.52 -10.59 18.32
C ASP A 77 17.23 -9.49 17.26
N VAL A 78 17.50 -9.82 15.99
CA VAL A 78 17.47 -8.86 14.89
C VAL A 78 16.07 -8.72 14.32
N GLY A 79 15.61 -7.49 14.22
CA GLY A 79 14.42 -7.13 13.42
C GLY A 79 14.83 -6.67 12.02
N ILE A 80 14.01 -7.01 11.03
CA ILE A 80 14.13 -6.45 9.69
C ILE A 80 12.77 -5.98 9.20
N THR A 81 12.72 -4.80 8.59
CA THR A 81 11.51 -4.30 7.93
C THR A 81 11.83 -3.76 6.55
N MET A 82 10.98 -4.10 5.59
CA MET A 82 11.09 -3.65 4.21
C MET A 82 9.93 -2.72 3.90
N ILE A 83 10.25 -1.49 3.51
CA ILE A 83 9.26 -0.47 3.23
C ILE A 83 9.07 -0.36 1.72
N ALA A 84 7.86 -0.63 1.26
CA ALA A 84 7.49 -0.41 -0.13
C ALA A 84 7.06 1.05 -0.34
N ARG A 85 7.31 1.56 -1.53
CA ARG A 85 7.14 2.98 -1.85
C ARG A 85 5.68 3.43 -1.90
N SER A 86 4.80 2.56 -2.34
CA SER A 86 3.40 2.90 -2.58
C SER A 86 2.47 1.92 -1.87
N VAL A 87 1.26 2.39 -1.57
CA VAL A 87 0.18 1.53 -1.10
C VAL A 87 0.00 0.35 -2.06
N ASN A 88 -0.19 -0.84 -1.51
CA ASN A 88 -0.37 -2.09 -2.24
C ASN A 88 0.81 -2.53 -3.13
N SER A 89 2.01 -1.96 -3.00
CA SER A 89 3.19 -2.44 -3.75
C SER A 89 3.49 -3.90 -3.45
N MET A 90 3.26 -4.36 -2.21
CA MET A 90 3.41 -5.76 -1.84
C MET A 90 2.37 -6.63 -2.55
N GLY A 91 1.10 -6.20 -2.58
CA GLY A 91 0.04 -6.91 -3.31
C GLY A 91 0.35 -7.03 -4.79
N LEU A 92 0.78 -5.95 -5.42
CA LEU A 92 1.19 -5.97 -6.82
C LEU A 92 2.37 -6.93 -7.06
N GLY A 93 3.37 -6.92 -6.18
CA GLY A 93 4.51 -7.84 -6.27
C GLY A 93 4.11 -9.32 -6.18
N ILE A 94 3.13 -9.66 -5.33
CA ILE A 94 2.60 -11.02 -5.21
C ILE A 94 1.83 -11.44 -6.47
N MET A 95 1.12 -10.50 -7.09
CA MET A 95 0.41 -10.77 -8.34
C MET A 95 1.37 -11.12 -9.47
N GLY A 96 2.64 -10.75 -9.35
CA GLY A 96 3.66 -11.01 -10.36
C GLY A 96 3.50 -10.17 -11.61
N GLY A 97 4.04 -10.68 -12.70
CA GLY A 97 4.06 -9.97 -13.98
C GLY A 97 5.46 -9.53 -14.38
N GLY A 98 5.58 -8.89 -15.54
CA GLY A 98 6.83 -8.30 -16.03
C GLY A 98 7.13 -6.95 -15.37
N SER A 99 8.31 -6.43 -15.68
CA SER A 99 8.74 -5.10 -15.24
C SER A 99 8.23 -4.00 -16.17
N LEU A 100 8.20 -2.75 -15.68
CA LEU A 100 7.95 -1.59 -16.53
C LEU A 100 8.98 -1.48 -17.67
N GLU A 101 10.21 -1.85 -17.39
CA GLU A 101 11.30 -1.85 -18.36
C GLU A 101 11.00 -2.79 -19.55
N GLU A 102 10.53 -4.00 -19.26
CA GLU A 102 10.09 -4.96 -20.26
C GLU A 102 8.89 -4.44 -21.03
N ALA A 103 7.88 -3.90 -20.34
CA ALA A 103 6.70 -3.34 -20.99
C ALA A 103 7.05 -2.19 -21.97
N LEU A 104 7.94 -1.28 -21.56
CA LEU A 104 8.43 -0.22 -22.45
C LEU A 104 9.17 -0.81 -23.68
N THR A 105 9.98 -1.84 -23.45
CA THR A 105 10.71 -2.53 -24.54
C THR A 105 9.75 -3.22 -25.52
N GLU A 106 8.67 -3.84 -25.04
CA GLU A 106 7.64 -4.42 -25.90
C GLU A 106 7.00 -3.38 -26.82
N LEU A 107 6.68 -2.19 -26.29
CA LEU A 107 6.17 -1.06 -27.08
C LEU A 107 7.22 -0.53 -28.05
N GLU A 108 8.46 -0.31 -27.60
CA GLU A 108 9.56 0.21 -28.40
C GLU A 108 9.89 -0.67 -29.62
N THR A 109 9.72 -1.98 -29.47
CA THR A 109 10.00 -2.98 -30.49
C THR A 109 8.78 -3.36 -31.33
N GLY A 110 7.60 -2.78 -31.04
CA GLY A 110 6.37 -3.05 -31.78
C GLY A 110 5.81 -4.45 -31.55
N ARG A 111 6.14 -5.09 -30.44
CA ARG A 111 5.56 -6.38 -30.04
C ARG A 111 4.26 -6.24 -29.24
N ALA A 112 3.91 -5.01 -28.86
CA ALA A 112 2.64 -4.69 -28.24
C ALA A 112 1.91 -3.63 -29.06
N ASP A 113 0.65 -3.88 -29.39
CA ASP A 113 -0.22 -3.00 -30.19
C ASP A 113 -1.07 -2.08 -29.30
N ALA A 114 -1.24 -2.42 -28.05
CA ALA A 114 -2.05 -1.68 -27.11
C ALA A 114 -1.42 -1.68 -25.71
N VAL A 115 -1.63 -0.58 -25.01
CA VAL A 115 -1.26 -0.46 -23.60
C VAL A 115 -2.41 0.14 -22.81
N VAL A 116 -2.68 -0.45 -21.66
CA VAL A 116 -3.60 0.09 -20.64
C VAL A 116 -2.78 0.49 -19.43
N VAL A 117 -2.76 1.78 -19.13
CA VAL A 117 -2.15 2.30 -17.91
C VAL A 117 -3.23 2.44 -16.86
N LEU A 118 -3.09 1.71 -15.75
CA LEU A 118 -4.09 1.59 -14.71
C LEU A 118 -3.59 2.27 -13.43
N GLU A 119 -4.20 3.40 -13.08
CA GLU A 119 -3.94 4.17 -11.85
C GLU A 119 -2.45 4.36 -11.54
N ASN A 120 -1.69 4.74 -12.56
CA ASN A 120 -0.24 4.89 -12.41
C ASN A 120 0.32 6.01 -13.29
N ASP A 121 1.19 6.81 -12.70
CA ASP A 121 1.99 7.79 -13.43
C ASP A 121 3.37 7.19 -13.75
N LEU A 122 3.54 6.71 -14.97
CA LEU A 122 4.77 6.05 -15.43
C LEU A 122 6.00 6.96 -15.36
N HIS A 123 5.82 8.29 -15.45
CA HIS A 123 6.93 9.25 -15.34
C HIS A 123 7.57 9.28 -13.93
N ARG A 124 6.88 8.73 -12.93
CA ARG A 124 7.44 8.56 -11.58
C ARG A 124 8.36 7.36 -11.44
N HIS A 125 8.35 6.46 -12.42
CA HIS A 125 9.07 5.18 -12.36
C HIS A 125 10.13 5.04 -13.44
N ALA A 126 10.02 5.81 -14.55
CA ALA A 126 10.98 5.80 -15.65
C ALA A 126 11.14 7.22 -16.23
N SER A 127 12.17 7.39 -17.05
CA SER A 127 12.40 8.67 -17.75
C SER A 127 11.21 9.05 -18.61
N ALA A 128 10.68 10.27 -18.42
CA ALA A 128 9.56 10.81 -19.19
C ALA A 128 9.83 10.77 -20.71
N ILE A 129 11.08 11.04 -21.13
CA ILE A 129 11.48 10.97 -22.55
C ILE A 129 11.25 9.56 -23.10
N ARG A 130 11.68 8.54 -22.38
CA ARG A 130 11.54 7.16 -22.81
C ARG A 130 10.09 6.70 -22.77
N VAL A 131 9.37 7.00 -21.69
CA VAL A 131 7.93 6.66 -21.57
C VAL A 131 7.15 7.24 -22.72
N ASN A 132 7.30 8.55 -23.00
CA ASN A 132 6.59 9.19 -24.10
C ASN A 132 6.97 8.62 -25.46
N ALA A 133 8.25 8.32 -25.69
CA ALA A 133 8.71 7.70 -26.93
C ALA A 133 8.14 6.29 -27.13
N ALA A 134 8.03 5.49 -26.07
CA ALA A 134 7.43 4.16 -26.12
C ALA A 134 5.91 4.23 -26.35
N LEU A 135 5.21 5.10 -25.60
CA LEU A 135 3.76 5.28 -25.78
C LEU A 135 3.39 5.79 -27.18
N ALA A 136 4.21 6.67 -27.77
CA ALA A 136 3.99 7.19 -29.11
C ALA A 136 4.06 6.09 -30.21
N LYS A 137 4.65 4.92 -29.92
CA LYS A 137 4.70 3.79 -30.85
C LYS A 137 3.49 2.86 -30.74
N ALA A 138 2.75 2.92 -29.64
CA ALA A 138 1.59 2.08 -29.44
C ALA A 138 0.39 2.57 -30.29
N PRO A 139 -0.20 1.75 -31.13
CA PRO A 139 -1.41 2.08 -31.86
C PRO A 139 -2.61 2.44 -30.99
N LEU A 140 -2.65 1.89 -29.78
CA LEU A 140 -3.68 2.21 -28.78
C LEU A 140 -3.06 2.43 -27.41
N VAL A 141 -3.25 3.62 -26.85
CA VAL A 141 -2.93 3.97 -25.48
C VAL A 141 -4.22 4.32 -24.76
N MET A 142 -4.54 3.55 -23.71
CA MET A 142 -5.66 3.81 -22.81
C MET A 142 -5.14 4.11 -21.42
N VAL A 143 -5.67 5.14 -20.79
CA VAL A 143 -5.36 5.51 -19.40
C VAL A 143 -6.63 5.44 -18.58
N VAL A 144 -6.59 4.70 -17.48
CA VAL A 144 -7.66 4.62 -16.48
C VAL A 144 -7.09 5.16 -15.19
N ASP A 145 -7.49 6.36 -14.78
CA ASP A 145 -6.92 7.00 -13.60
C ASP A 145 -7.92 7.99 -12.97
N HIS A 146 -7.78 8.19 -11.67
CA HIS A 146 -8.54 9.18 -10.90
C HIS A 146 -7.86 10.55 -10.86
N GLN A 147 -6.60 10.63 -11.29
CA GLN A 147 -5.83 11.88 -11.36
C GLN A 147 -5.40 12.17 -12.78
N ARG A 148 -5.41 13.44 -13.14
CA ARG A 148 -4.84 13.88 -14.41
C ARG A 148 -3.31 13.83 -14.33
N THR A 149 -2.71 12.98 -15.15
CA THR A 149 -1.26 12.81 -15.26
C THR A 149 -0.78 13.23 -16.65
N ALA A 150 0.51 13.54 -16.78
CA ALA A 150 1.08 13.96 -18.06
C ALA A 150 1.03 12.86 -19.13
N ILE A 151 0.99 11.58 -18.76
CA ILE A 151 0.86 10.48 -19.71
C ILE A 151 -0.46 10.52 -20.50
N MET A 152 -1.49 11.18 -19.97
CA MET A 152 -2.78 11.31 -20.65
C MET A 152 -2.69 12.14 -21.94
N GLU A 153 -1.64 12.96 -22.10
CA GLU A 153 -1.39 13.70 -23.34
C GLU A 153 -1.07 12.77 -24.51
N ASN A 154 -0.59 11.56 -24.23
CA ASN A 154 -0.32 10.52 -25.23
C ASN A 154 -1.47 9.51 -25.35
N ALA A 155 -2.55 9.67 -24.59
CA ALA A 155 -3.63 8.70 -24.55
C ALA A 155 -4.62 8.90 -25.69
N HIS A 156 -5.03 7.80 -26.33
CA HIS A 156 -6.12 7.76 -27.28
C HIS A 156 -7.48 7.70 -26.60
N LEU A 157 -7.51 7.11 -25.41
CA LEU A 157 -8.71 7.00 -24.57
C LEU A 157 -8.34 7.20 -23.11
N VAL A 158 -9.09 8.05 -22.41
CA VAL A 158 -9.00 8.26 -20.97
C VAL A 158 -10.33 7.90 -20.33
N LEU A 159 -10.29 7.02 -19.34
CA LEU A 159 -11.45 6.63 -18.54
C LEU A 159 -11.25 7.13 -17.10
N SER A 160 -12.25 7.82 -16.59
CA SER A 160 -12.22 8.37 -15.23
C SER A 160 -12.40 7.26 -14.20
N ALA A 161 -11.37 6.96 -13.45
CA ALA A 161 -11.43 6.03 -12.33
C ALA A 161 -11.93 6.72 -11.05
N ALA A 162 -12.57 5.97 -10.20
CA ALA A 162 -12.90 6.39 -8.84
C ALA A 162 -11.64 6.43 -7.98
N SER A 163 -11.54 7.44 -7.10
CA SER A 163 -10.48 7.49 -6.09
C SER A 163 -10.69 6.43 -5.00
N PHE A 164 -9.72 6.25 -4.11
CA PHE A 164 -9.85 5.30 -3.00
C PHE A 164 -11.02 5.62 -2.06
N ALA A 165 -11.47 6.88 -1.98
CA ALA A 165 -12.63 7.28 -1.21
C ALA A 165 -13.97 6.94 -1.92
N GLU A 166 -13.92 6.79 -3.23
CA GLU A 166 -15.06 6.56 -4.11
C GLU A 166 -15.16 5.11 -4.58
N SER A 167 -14.26 4.25 -4.09
CA SER A 167 -14.14 2.85 -4.51
C SER A 167 -14.05 1.89 -3.33
N ASP A 168 -14.25 0.63 -3.61
CA ASP A 168 -13.94 -0.50 -2.73
C ASP A 168 -12.67 -1.19 -3.22
N GLY A 169 -11.87 -1.71 -2.28
CA GLY A 169 -10.65 -2.44 -2.64
C GLY A 169 -10.04 -3.22 -1.49
N THR A 170 -9.00 -3.97 -1.81
CA THR A 170 -8.15 -4.66 -0.83
C THR A 170 -6.71 -4.31 -1.09
N VAL A 171 -5.99 -3.91 -0.06
CA VAL A 171 -4.56 -3.57 -0.13
C VAL A 171 -3.76 -4.47 0.80
N ILE A 172 -2.51 -4.73 0.42
CA ILE A 172 -1.58 -5.54 1.20
C ILE A 172 -0.42 -4.65 1.62
N ASN A 173 -0.20 -4.52 2.92
CA ASN A 173 0.85 -3.69 3.47
C ASN A 173 2.22 -4.39 3.44
N ASN A 174 3.27 -3.68 3.92
CA ASN A 174 4.64 -4.18 3.93
C ASN A 174 4.86 -5.44 4.80
N GLU A 175 3.93 -5.75 5.70
CA GLU A 175 3.98 -6.96 6.53
C GLU A 175 3.26 -8.16 5.87
N GLY A 176 2.79 -8.00 4.64
CA GLY A 176 1.95 -9.00 3.99
C GLY A 176 0.54 -9.10 4.58
N ARG A 177 0.06 -8.02 5.21
CA ARG A 177 -1.26 -7.97 5.81
C ARG A 177 -2.26 -7.37 4.83
N ALA A 178 -3.27 -8.15 4.47
CA ALA A 178 -4.38 -7.70 3.65
C ALA A 178 -5.40 -6.94 4.48
N GLN A 179 -5.79 -5.79 4.01
CA GLN A 179 -6.81 -4.93 4.63
C GLN A 179 -7.77 -4.44 3.55
N ARG A 180 -9.05 -4.44 3.88
CA ARG A 180 -10.09 -3.99 2.98
C ARG A 180 -10.46 -2.54 3.26
N PHE A 181 -10.71 -1.77 2.19
CA PHE A 181 -11.32 -0.45 2.27
C PHE A 181 -12.63 -0.43 1.49
N PHE A 182 -13.49 0.53 1.78
CA PHE A 182 -14.83 0.63 1.21
C PHE A 182 -15.09 2.04 0.73
N GLN A 183 -15.93 2.15 -0.27
CA GLN A 183 -16.46 3.41 -0.74
C GLN A 183 -17.11 4.19 0.42
N VAL A 184 -16.69 5.43 0.61
CA VAL A 184 -17.25 6.38 1.59
C VAL A 184 -17.95 7.54 0.93
N TYR A 185 -17.75 7.76 -0.37
CA TYR A 185 -18.35 8.82 -1.14
C TYR A 185 -18.82 8.28 -2.49
N ASP A 186 -20.05 8.59 -2.87
CA ASP A 186 -20.62 8.25 -4.17
C ASP A 186 -20.92 9.55 -4.95
N PRO A 187 -20.08 9.92 -5.92
CA PRO A 187 -20.30 11.13 -6.71
C PRO A 187 -21.61 11.09 -7.51
N ALA A 188 -22.05 9.90 -7.94
CA ALA A 188 -23.30 9.75 -8.69
C ALA A 188 -24.56 10.06 -7.85
N TYR A 189 -24.45 9.99 -6.52
CA TYR A 189 -25.51 10.40 -5.62
C TYR A 189 -25.80 11.92 -5.73
N TYR A 190 -24.76 12.73 -5.93
CA TYR A 190 -24.88 14.19 -6.03
C TYR A 190 -25.08 14.65 -7.48
N ASP A 191 -24.47 13.98 -8.45
CA ASP A 191 -24.64 14.26 -9.87
C ASP A 191 -24.75 12.94 -10.66
N SER A 192 -25.98 12.57 -10.99
CA SER A 192 -26.26 11.34 -11.74
C SER A 192 -25.67 11.29 -13.16
N LYS A 193 -25.13 12.40 -13.66
CA LYS A 193 -24.41 12.46 -14.94
C LYS A 193 -22.94 12.12 -14.80
N THR A 194 -22.42 12.02 -13.59
CA THR A 194 -21.04 11.65 -13.34
C THR A 194 -20.81 10.20 -13.79
N VAL A 195 -19.93 10.05 -14.76
CA VAL A 195 -19.48 8.72 -15.25
C VAL A 195 -18.09 8.48 -14.70
N MET A 196 -18.02 7.99 -13.48
CA MET A 196 -16.81 7.60 -12.79
C MET A 196 -17.04 6.24 -12.15
N LEU A 197 -16.19 5.28 -12.49
CA LEU A 197 -16.32 3.91 -12.00
C LEU A 197 -15.00 3.47 -11.37
N GLU A 198 -15.09 2.54 -10.46
CA GLU A 198 -13.89 1.84 -9.98
C GLU A 198 -13.14 1.21 -11.16
N SER A 199 -11.83 1.22 -11.12
CA SER A 199 -11.00 0.74 -12.22
C SER A 199 -11.31 -0.70 -12.63
N TRP A 200 -11.65 -1.55 -11.65
CA TRP A 200 -12.04 -2.93 -11.94
C TRP A 200 -13.37 -3.02 -12.73
N ARG A 201 -14.29 -2.06 -12.57
CA ARG A 201 -15.54 -2.00 -13.35
C ARG A 201 -15.27 -1.59 -14.79
N TRP A 202 -14.33 -0.66 -15.01
CA TRP A 202 -13.86 -0.35 -16.36
C TRP A 202 -13.24 -1.56 -17.03
N LEU A 203 -12.37 -2.30 -16.32
CA LEU A 203 -11.78 -3.54 -16.84
C LEU A 203 -12.85 -4.61 -17.10
N HIS A 204 -13.85 -4.73 -16.23
CA HIS A 204 -15.00 -5.62 -16.46
C HIS A 204 -15.74 -5.26 -17.76
N SER A 205 -16.05 -3.98 -17.97
CA SER A 205 -16.73 -3.52 -19.18
C SER A 205 -15.92 -3.79 -20.45
N LEU A 206 -14.61 -3.52 -20.40
CA LEU A 206 -13.70 -3.83 -21.50
C LEU A 206 -13.64 -5.34 -21.78
N HIS A 207 -13.48 -6.14 -20.75
CA HIS A 207 -13.40 -7.60 -20.87
C HIS A 207 -14.68 -8.19 -21.46
N SER A 208 -15.84 -7.76 -20.96
CA SER A 208 -17.14 -8.20 -21.46
C SER A 208 -17.36 -7.82 -22.93
N THR A 209 -16.94 -6.61 -23.31
CA THR A 209 -17.05 -6.11 -24.68
C THR A 209 -16.14 -6.89 -25.63
N LEU A 210 -14.87 -7.09 -25.25
CA LEU A 210 -13.87 -7.77 -26.09
C LEU A 210 -14.20 -9.24 -26.30
N LEU A 211 -14.66 -9.92 -25.26
CA LEU A 211 -15.00 -11.35 -25.33
C LEU A 211 -16.41 -11.62 -25.80
N SER A 212 -17.25 -10.58 -26.01
CA SER A 212 -18.68 -10.71 -26.30
C SER A 212 -19.38 -11.67 -25.32
N ARG A 213 -18.95 -11.66 -24.06
CA ARG A 213 -19.42 -12.54 -23.00
C ARG A 213 -19.56 -11.73 -21.71
N GLU A 214 -20.70 -11.87 -21.04
CA GLU A 214 -20.85 -11.32 -19.70
C GLU A 214 -19.91 -12.02 -18.73
N VAL A 215 -19.26 -11.24 -17.90
CA VAL A 215 -18.44 -11.67 -16.79
C VAL A 215 -19.19 -11.28 -15.53
N ASP A 216 -19.30 -12.19 -14.59
CA ASP A 216 -20.11 -11.98 -13.38
C ASP A 216 -19.33 -11.24 -12.26
N TRP A 217 -18.80 -10.05 -12.61
CA TRP A 217 -18.11 -9.18 -11.65
C TRP A 217 -19.00 -7.99 -11.29
N THR A 218 -20.08 -8.24 -10.59
CA THR A 218 -21.02 -7.20 -10.19
C THR A 218 -20.64 -6.51 -8.89
N GLN A 219 -19.78 -7.13 -8.08
CA GLN A 219 -19.25 -6.60 -6.83
C GLN A 219 -17.80 -7.06 -6.61
N LEU A 220 -17.09 -6.36 -5.71
CA LEU A 220 -15.68 -6.62 -5.46
C LEU A 220 -15.37 -8.06 -5.05
N ASP A 221 -16.27 -8.70 -4.31
CA ASP A 221 -16.06 -10.09 -3.88
C ASP A 221 -15.95 -11.08 -5.05
N HIS A 222 -16.66 -10.83 -6.15
CA HIS A 222 -16.51 -11.63 -7.38
C HIS A 222 -15.14 -11.43 -8.03
N VAL A 223 -14.60 -10.20 -7.97
CA VAL A 223 -13.24 -9.91 -8.43
C VAL A 223 -12.21 -10.60 -7.55
N ILE A 224 -12.40 -10.55 -6.24
CA ILE A 224 -11.55 -11.25 -5.25
C ILE A 224 -11.54 -12.75 -5.53
N ASP A 225 -12.70 -13.35 -5.77
CA ASP A 225 -12.81 -14.77 -6.12
C ASP A 225 -12.02 -15.11 -7.39
N ALA A 226 -12.14 -14.27 -8.42
CA ALA A 226 -11.40 -14.45 -9.65
C ALA A 226 -9.88 -14.31 -9.47
N VAL A 227 -9.44 -13.35 -8.65
CA VAL A 227 -8.02 -13.17 -8.31
C VAL A 227 -7.48 -14.38 -7.56
N VAL A 228 -8.18 -14.84 -6.52
CA VAL A 228 -7.75 -16.00 -5.71
C VAL A 228 -7.73 -17.28 -6.55
N ALA A 229 -8.65 -17.44 -7.48
CA ALA A 229 -8.64 -18.59 -8.39
C ALA A 229 -7.41 -18.63 -9.30
N LYS A 230 -6.81 -17.46 -9.59
CA LYS A 230 -5.60 -17.33 -10.40
C LYS A 230 -4.32 -17.34 -9.57
N ILE A 231 -4.38 -16.79 -8.36
CA ILE A 231 -3.24 -16.57 -7.46
C ILE A 231 -3.63 -17.11 -6.08
N PRO A 232 -3.49 -18.44 -5.87
CA PRO A 232 -3.89 -19.09 -4.61
C PRO A 232 -3.18 -18.54 -3.37
N GLU A 233 -1.99 -17.97 -3.54
CA GLU A 233 -1.21 -17.33 -2.48
C GLU A 233 -1.97 -16.15 -1.84
N LEU A 234 -2.90 -15.57 -2.57
CA LEU A 234 -3.77 -14.49 -2.10
C LEU A 234 -5.06 -15.00 -1.43
N ALA A 235 -5.24 -16.30 -1.22
CA ALA A 235 -6.50 -16.85 -0.70
C ALA A 235 -7.00 -16.18 0.59
N GLY A 236 -6.08 -15.78 1.47
CA GLY A 236 -6.42 -15.09 2.72
C GLY A 236 -7.10 -13.73 2.55
N ILE A 237 -7.09 -13.11 1.37
CA ILE A 237 -7.78 -11.84 1.16
C ILE A 237 -9.31 -11.97 1.28
N LYS A 238 -9.85 -13.16 1.10
CA LYS A 238 -11.28 -13.45 1.29
C LYS A 238 -11.72 -13.25 2.74
N ASP A 239 -10.80 -13.46 3.67
CA ASP A 239 -11.05 -13.31 5.10
C ASP A 239 -10.80 -11.88 5.60
N ALA A 240 -10.28 -11.00 4.74
CA ALA A 240 -10.15 -9.58 5.06
C ALA A 240 -11.55 -8.96 5.19
N ALA A 241 -11.81 -8.48 6.38
CA ALA A 241 -13.12 -8.07 6.85
C ALA A 241 -13.76 -6.88 6.14
N PRO A 242 -15.01 -6.76 6.34
CA PRO A 242 -16.05 -7.69 6.05
C PRO A 242 -16.36 -7.67 4.54
N ASP A 243 -17.21 -8.57 4.05
CA ASP A 243 -17.59 -8.58 2.63
C ASP A 243 -18.27 -7.27 2.16
N ALA A 244 -18.46 -7.11 0.84
CA ALA A 244 -19.03 -5.90 0.25
C ALA A 244 -20.48 -5.65 0.67
N THR A 245 -21.18 -6.68 1.08
CA THR A 245 -22.60 -6.61 1.47
C THR A 245 -22.81 -6.28 2.94
N PHE A 246 -21.72 -6.31 3.73
CA PHE A 246 -21.80 -6.06 5.16
C PHE A 246 -22.44 -4.71 5.47
N ARG A 247 -23.42 -4.72 6.35
CA ARG A 247 -24.14 -3.55 6.85
C ARG A 247 -24.49 -3.77 8.31
N ILE A 248 -24.41 -2.70 9.11
CA ILE A 248 -25.04 -2.66 10.44
C ILE A 248 -26.25 -1.76 10.33
N ARG A 249 -27.43 -2.30 10.56
CA ARG A 249 -28.70 -1.56 10.44
C ARG A 249 -28.83 -0.80 9.11
N GLY A 250 -28.39 -1.41 8.02
CA GLY A 250 -28.42 -0.82 6.68
C GLY A 250 -27.27 0.10 6.33
N GLN A 251 -26.32 0.33 7.24
CA GLN A 251 -25.22 1.27 7.05
C GLN A 251 -23.85 0.59 7.10
N LYS A 252 -22.90 1.11 6.35
CA LYS A 252 -21.47 0.73 6.40
C LYS A 252 -20.77 1.46 7.54
N LEU A 253 -20.90 1.01 8.77
CA LEU A 253 -20.38 1.71 9.95
C LEU A 253 -18.93 1.42 10.29
N ALA A 254 -18.39 0.37 9.73
CA ALA A 254 -17.07 -0.12 10.05
C ALA A 254 -15.92 0.86 9.85
N ARG A 255 -16.21 2.04 9.33
CA ARG A 255 -15.22 2.99 8.79
C ARG A 255 -15.24 4.34 9.46
N GLU A 256 -15.99 4.48 10.53
CA GLU A 256 -15.98 5.71 11.29
C GLU A 256 -14.58 6.00 11.84
N PRO A 257 -14.04 7.21 11.64
CA PRO A 257 -12.81 7.58 12.31
C PRO A 257 -13.08 7.67 13.80
N HIS A 258 -12.14 7.22 14.63
CA HIS A 258 -12.32 7.38 16.07
C HIS A 258 -12.11 8.83 16.55
N ARG A 259 -11.68 9.71 15.66
CA ARG A 259 -11.73 11.16 15.83
C ARG A 259 -12.45 11.77 14.65
N TYR A 260 -13.42 12.61 14.93
CA TYR A 260 -14.29 13.17 13.93
C TYR A 260 -13.53 13.99 12.86
N SER A 261 -12.63 14.87 13.27
CA SER A 261 -11.87 15.69 12.33
C SER A 261 -10.38 15.40 12.26
N GLY A 262 -9.80 14.80 13.25
CA GLY A 262 -8.35 14.66 13.39
C GLY A 262 -7.58 15.98 13.53
N ARG A 263 -8.25 17.12 13.43
CA ARG A 263 -7.65 18.45 13.42
C ARG A 263 -6.89 18.76 14.71
N THR A 264 -7.38 18.36 15.83
CA THR A 264 -6.74 18.59 17.11
C THR A 264 -5.38 17.90 17.19
N ALA A 265 -5.27 16.67 16.68
CA ALA A 265 -4.01 15.95 16.65
C ALA A 265 -2.97 16.65 15.76
N MET A 266 -3.40 17.24 14.64
CA MET A 266 -2.52 17.92 13.68
C MET A 266 -2.11 19.34 14.14
N ARG A 267 -2.93 19.98 14.98
CA ARG A 267 -2.78 21.38 15.42
C ARG A 267 -2.76 21.57 16.92
N ALA A 268 -2.45 20.55 17.67
CA ALA A 268 -2.46 20.58 19.13
C ALA A 268 -1.52 21.65 19.72
N ASN A 269 -0.47 22.00 19.00
CA ASN A 269 0.47 23.06 19.38
C ASN A 269 -0.02 24.49 19.02
N ILE A 270 -1.09 24.60 18.23
CA ILE A 270 -1.64 25.89 17.76
C ILE A 270 -2.98 26.18 18.42
N SER A 271 -3.81 25.16 18.55
CA SER A 271 -5.14 25.27 19.12
C SER A 271 -5.53 23.97 19.81
N VAL A 272 -5.90 24.07 21.06
CA VAL A 272 -6.40 22.93 21.85
C VAL A 272 -7.90 22.70 21.71
N HIS A 273 -8.60 23.66 21.10
CA HIS A 273 -10.05 23.60 20.91
C HIS A 273 -10.40 23.53 19.43
N GLU A 274 -11.23 22.58 19.09
CA GLU A 274 -11.86 22.56 17.77
C GLU A 274 -12.96 23.61 17.68
N PRO A 275 -13.12 24.27 16.53
CA PRO A 275 -14.31 25.04 16.26
C PRO A 275 -15.54 24.15 16.41
N ARG A 276 -16.62 24.72 16.93
CA ARG A 276 -17.89 24.01 16.96
C ARG A 276 -18.25 23.56 15.56
N GLN A 277 -18.65 22.30 15.44
CA GLN A 277 -19.21 21.78 14.21
C GLN A 277 -20.50 22.57 13.89
N PRO A 278 -20.74 22.89 12.60
CA PRO A 278 -22.03 23.46 12.19
C PRO A 278 -23.16 22.54 12.68
N GLN A 279 -24.22 23.15 13.14
CA GLN A 279 -25.43 22.40 13.43
C GLN A 279 -26.08 22.02 12.10
N ASP A 280 -25.97 20.78 11.75
CA ASP A 280 -26.64 20.20 10.60
C ASP A 280 -27.63 19.14 11.10
N ILE A 281 -28.90 19.39 10.88
CA ILE A 281 -29.98 18.55 11.36
C ILE A 281 -30.00 17.19 10.65
N ASP A 282 -29.45 17.15 9.44
CA ASP A 282 -29.46 15.97 8.58
C ASP A 282 -28.21 15.09 8.76
N THR A 283 -27.21 15.58 9.50
CA THR A 283 -26.02 14.79 9.81
C THR A 283 -26.04 14.25 11.23
N MET A 284 -25.69 12.98 11.36
CA MET A 284 -25.48 12.37 12.67
C MET A 284 -24.13 12.73 13.30
N PHE A 285 -23.28 13.45 12.59
CA PHE A 285 -21.90 13.77 12.97
C PHE A 285 -21.73 15.20 13.50
N THR A 286 -22.69 15.71 14.23
CA THR A 286 -22.61 17.03 14.89
C THR A 286 -21.86 16.99 16.22
N PHE A 287 -20.85 16.15 16.32
CA PHE A 287 -20.03 16.00 17.52
C PHE A 287 -18.71 16.72 17.38
N SER A 288 -18.22 17.34 18.47
CA SER A 288 -16.84 17.73 18.58
C SER A 288 -16.00 16.54 19.07
N MET A 289 -14.65 16.70 19.03
CA MET A 289 -13.73 15.71 19.60
C MET A 289 -13.89 15.55 21.12
N GLU A 290 -14.46 16.52 21.79
CA GLU A 290 -14.69 16.54 23.24
C GLU A 290 -16.04 15.96 23.63
N GLY A 291 -16.79 15.50 22.65
CA GLY A 291 -18.09 14.89 22.84
C GLY A 291 -19.22 15.62 22.10
N ASN A 292 -20.43 15.19 22.37
CA ASN A 292 -21.61 15.79 21.77
C ASN A 292 -22.02 17.06 22.50
N ASN A 293 -21.81 18.20 21.88
CA ASN A 293 -22.24 19.51 22.40
C ASN A 293 -23.70 19.84 22.04
N GLN A 294 -24.41 18.93 21.39
CA GLN A 294 -25.77 19.18 20.93
C GLN A 294 -26.81 18.75 21.96
N PRO A 295 -27.93 19.49 22.05
CA PRO A 295 -29.06 19.00 22.77
C PRO A 295 -29.52 17.66 22.21
N THR A 296 -30.08 16.85 23.04
CA THR A 296 -30.42 15.43 22.86
C THR A 296 -31.21 15.07 21.59
N ALA A 297 -31.71 16.04 20.84
CA ALA A 297 -32.54 15.80 19.63
C ALA A 297 -31.80 15.14 18.48
N HIS A 298 -30.46 15.26 18.42
CA HIS A 298 -29.62 14.72 17.35
C HIS A 298 -28.66 13.64 17.83
N ARG A 299 -29.04 12.89 18.81
CA ARG A 299 -28.30 11.68 19.14
C ARG A 299 -28.34 10.77 17.93
N SER A 300 -27.15 10.35 17.53
CA SER A 300 -26.95 9.44 16.43
C SER A 300 -28.06 8.41 16.36
N GLN A 301 -28.75 8.34 15.22
CA GLN A 301 -29.67 7.24 14.93
C GLN A 301 -28.92 5.92 14.80
N VAL A 302 -27.61 5.99 14.76
CA VAL A 302 -26.69 4.87 14.72
C VAL A 302 -26.02 4.77 16.09
N PRO A 303 -26.55 3.97 17.00
CA PRO A 303 -26.17 3.98 18.42
C PRO A 303 -24.72 3.58 18.69
N PHE A 304 -24.02 3.13 17.66
CA PHE A 304 -22.62 2.70 17.77
C PHE A 304 -21.66 3.56 16.95
N ALA A 305 -22.13 4.58 16.23
CA ALA A 305 -21.27 5.41 15.41
C ALA A 305 -20.32 6.26 16.24
N TRP A 306 -20.83 6.81 17.36
CA TRP A 306 -20.06 7.68 18.22
C TRP A 306 -20.68 7.75 19.62
N ALA A 307 -19.83 7.69 20.63
CA ALA A 307 -20.22 7.95 22.01
C ALA A 307 -19.61 9.29 22.48
N PRO A 308 -20.41 10.21 23.02
CA PRO A 308 -19.91 11.46 23.57
C PRO A 308 -18.81 11.22 24.59
N GLY A 309 -17.71 11.97 24.50
CA GLY A 309 -16.54 11.83 25.36
C GLY A 309 -15.56 10.72 24.98
N TRP A 310 -15.83 9.95 23.94
CA TRP A 310 -14.94 8.92 23.45
C TRP A 310 -14.00 9.50 22.38
N ASN A 311 -12.94 10.09 22.82
CA ASN A 311 -11.97 10.78 21.96
C ASN A 311 -10.53 10.23 22.08
N SER A 312 -10.37 9.09 22.72
CA SER A 312 -9.07 8.43 22.90
C SER A 312 -8.99 7.09 22.16
N PRO A 313 -7.79 6.59 21.86
CA PRO A 313 -7.62 5.26 21.27
C PRO A 313 -8.25 4.13 22.11
N GLN A 314 -8.21 4.25 23.45
CA GLN A 314 -8.84 3.26 24.33
C GLN A 314 -10.36 3.29 24.22
N ALA A 315 -10.95 4.48 24.17
CA ALA A 315 -12.39 4.62 23.98
C ALA A 315 -12.82 4.08 22.61
N TRP A 316 -12.03 4.30 21.57
CA TRP A 316 -12.27 3.73 20.26
C TRP A 316 -12.22 2.20 20.27
N ASN A 317 -11.21 1.62 20.90
CA ASN A 317 -11.10 0.18 21.03
C ASN A 317 -12.28 -0.42 21.82
N LYS A 318 -12.71 0.24 22.88
CA LYS A 318 -13.89 -0.17 23.63
C LYS A 318 -15.16 -0.11 22.79
N PHE A 319 -15.33 0.96 22.00
CA PHE A 319 -16.45 1.08 21.08
C PHE A 319 -16.50 -0.09 20.09
N GLN A 320 -15.38 -0.43 19.48
CA GLN A 320 -15.30 -1.55 18.55
C GLN A 320 -15.54 -2.90 19.22
N ASP A 321 -15.09 -3.06 20.46
CA ASP A 321 -15.35 -4.25 21.24
C ASP A 321 -16.85 -4.41 21.54
N GLU A 322 -17.55 -3.34 21.83
CA GLU A 322 -19.01 -3.35 22.05
C GLU A 322 -19.81 -3.61 20.77
N VAL A 323 -19.33 -3.15 19.63
CA VAL A 323 -19.94 -3.46 18.34
C VAL A 323 -19.77 -4.94 17.97
N GLY A 324 -18.68 -5.54 18.41
CA GLY A 324 -18.40 -6.98 18.25
C GLY A 324 -17.91 -7.38 16.85
N GLY A 325 -17.76 -8.67 16.64
CA GLY A 325 -17.39 -9.28 15.38
C GLY A 325 -15.99 -8.92 14.88
N LYS A 326 -15.81 -8.88 13.58
CA LYS A 326 -14.55 -8.55 12.89
C LYS A 326 -14.07 -7.11 13.13
N LEU A 327 -14.90 -6.28 13.74
CA LEU A 327 -14.59 -4.89 14.05
C LEU A 327 -14.07 -4.70 15.45
N ARG A 328 -14.07 -5.76 16.24
CA ARG A 328 -13.54 -5.75 17.60
C ARG A 328 -12.08 -5.33 17.57
N PHE A 329 -11.73 -4.28 18.31
CA PHE A 329 -10.38 -3.65 18.37
C PHE A 329 -9.88 -3.08 17.02
N GLY A 330 -10.75 -2.78 16.07
CA GLY A 330 -10.37 -2.56 14.70
C GLY A 330 -9.97 -3.88 14.03
N ASP A 331 -10.34 -4.04 12.78
CA ASP A 331 -9.85 -5.20 12.06
C ASP A 331 -8.39 -4.97 11.66
N PRO A 332 -7.43 -5.72 12.20
CA PRO A 332 -6.04 -5.57 11.81
C PRO A 332 -5.78 -6.05 10.38
N GLY A 333 -6.78 -6.64 9.72
CA GLY A 333 -6.63 -7.34 8.46
C GLY A 333 -6.07 -8.76 8.61
N VAL A 334 -5.90 -9.45 7.51
CA VAL A 334 -5.45 -10.84 7.45
C VAL A 334 -3.98 -10.88 7.04
N ARG A 335 -3.15 -11.54 7.82
CA ARG A 335 -1.76 -11.78 7.45
C ARG A 335 -1.73 -12.94 6.44
N LEU A 336 -1.22 -12.68 5.24
CA LEU A 336 -1.14 -13.66 4.15
C LEU A 336 0.06 -14.59 4.28
N PHE A 337 1.13 -14.10 4.94
CA PHE A 337 2.33 -14.88 5.19
C PHE A 337 2.63 -14.88 6.68
N GLU A 338 3.02 -16.02 7.19
CA GLU A 338 3.66 -16.05 8.49
C GLU A 338 5.09 -15.51 8.35
N THR A 339 5.55 -14.80 9.37
CA THR A 339 6.98 -14.46 9.45
C THR A 339 7.72 -15.78 9.64
N SER A 340 8.38 -16.24 8.57
CA SER A 340 9.23 -17.42 8.65
C SER A 340 10.36 -17.14 9.63
N GLU A 341 10.48 -17.98 10.67
CA GLU A 341 11.67 -17.95 11.52
C GLU A 341 12.95 -18.22 10.71
N ASN A 342 12.81 -18.81 9.53
CA ASN A 342 13.85 -19.23 8.62
C ASN A 342 14.09 -18.25 7.45
N GLY A 343 13.48 -17.08 7.46
CA GLY A 343 13.56 -16.11 6.35
C GLY A 343 14.96 -15.52 6.08
N LEU A 344 15.98 -15.90 6.87
CA LEU A 344 17.36 -15.45 6.73
C LEU A 344 18.33 -16.64 6.71
N ASP A 345 18.01 -17.72 6.00
CA ASP A 345 18.79 -18.96 6.05
C ASP A 345 20.05 -18.92 5.17
N TYR A 346 20.08 -18.09 4.15
CA TYR A 346 21.21 -17.97 3.23
C TYR A 346 21.61 -16.52 2.99
N PHE A 347 22.86 -16.30 2.62
CA PHE A 347 23.30 -15.01 2.09
C PHE A 347 22.97 -14.90 0.61
N THR A 348 22.45 -13.78 0.18
CA THR A 348 22.34 -13.47 -1.25
C THR A 348 23.72 -13.17 -1.83
N SER A 349 23.92 -13.54 -3.09
CA SER A 349 25.17 -13.27 -3.79
C SER A 349 25.37 -11.75 -3.98
N VAL A 350 26.61 -11.34 -3.90
CA VAL A 350 27.00 -9.98 -4.30
C VAL A 350 27.00 -9.90 -5.82
N PRO A 351 26.43 -8.84 -6.42
CA PRO A 351 26.47 -8.62 -7.86
C PRO A 351 27.89 -8.66 -8.42
N ALA A 352 28.06 -9.21 -9.62
CA ALA A 352 29.38 -9.42 -10.22
C ALA A 352 30.26 -8.14 -10.28
N ARG A 353 29.62 -6.96 -10.46
CA ARG A 353 30.31 -5.66 -10.47
C ARG A 353 30.96 -5.25 -9.14
N PHE A 354 30.61 -5.90 -8.04
CA PHE A 354 31.15 -5.66 -6.70
C PHE A 354 31.95 -6.86 -6.16
N GLN A 355 32.15 -7.91 -6.98
CA GLN A 355 32.92 -9.09 -6.58
C GLN A 355 34.40 -8.85 -6.79
N PRO A 356 35.27 -9.53 -5.99
CA PRO A 356 36.71 -9.53 -6.15
C PRO A 356 37.16 -9.97 -7.55
#